data_b1ff913212663818a9285d90c58ad2ec
#
_entry.id   b1ff913212663818a9285d90c58ad2ec
#
_cell.length_a   1.000
_cell.length_b   1.000
_cell.length_c   1.000
_cell.angle_alpha   90.00
_cell.angle_beta   90.00
_cell.angle_gamma   90.00
#
_symmetry.space_group_name_H-M   'P 1'
#
loop_
_entity.id
_entity.type
_entity.pdbx_description
1 polymer ?
#
loop_
_entity_poly.entity_id
_entity_poly.type
_entity_poly.pdbx_seq_one_letter_code
_entity_poly.pdbx_strand_id
1 'polypeptide(L)'
;MKEGNLKMKTSYEEIVDVQAIGAPQNTRSLNEILAKANQEKLQPASKNVEQILVIGIDIQNDFLEQGALAVQGSCADTARFTQFIYDNMDKIAQIAVSIDTHNPFQIFHPCWWVDTNGINPTPFTPITLKDLDDGKWFPVVDPIRSRRYVEGLESKGKKNLLIWPYHCLQGTHGAALENQFANMVYFHSVAKKTMVNRIVKGTDCFSEMYGLFAPEFDEKGFINLDVLNKIAKFDKIVIAGQASDFCVYESIKQLLEFHKSNPKLLKKVYILEDCMSSVMDTPEQKKIRYDELKKIYKVNIVKSTDLVL
;
A
#
# COMPACT_ATOMS: atom_id res chain seq x y z
N MET A 1 35.60 14.84 -5.19
CA MET A 1 34.89 15.52 -6.29
C MET A 1 33.41 15.47 -5.90
N LYS A 2 32.72 16.62 -5.75
CA LYS A 2 31.28 16.65 -5.51
C LYS A 2 30.62 16.08 -6.77
N GLU A 3 29.97 14.91 -6.64
CA GLU A 3 29.11 14.38 -7.70
C GLU A 3 28.00 15.42 -7.93
N GLY A 4 28.08 16.09 -9.08
CA GLY A 4 27.03 17.00 -9.48
C GLY A 4 25.75 16.17 -9.71
N ASN A 5 24.69 16.48 -9.00
CA ASN A 5 23.36 15.93 -9.27
C ASN A 5 23.10 16.02 -10.78
N LEU A 6 22.98 14.89 -11.45
CA LEU A 6 22.63 14.84 -12.86
C LEU A 6 21.21 15.45 -12.98
N LYS A 7 21.15 16.67 -13.51
CA LYS A 7 19.86 17.37 -13.65
C LYS A 7 19.01 16.63 -14.67
N MET A 8 17.83 16.17 -14.24
CA MET A 8 16.81 15.61 -15.11
C MET A 8 16.52 16.58 -16.26
N LYS A 9 16.30 16.06 -17.48
CA LYS A 9 15.87 16.86 -18.63
C LYS A 9 14.40 17.17 -18.57
N THR A 10 13.59 16.19 -18.16
CA THR A 10 12.15 16.28 -18.01
C THR A 10 11.82 16.82 -16.62
N SER A 11 11.03 17.89 -16.53
CA SER A 11 10.62 18.44 -15.23
C SER A 11 9.54 17.58 -14.56
N TYR A 12 9.35 17.78 -13.26
CA TYR A 12 8.30 17.08 -12.51
C TYR A 12 6.92 17.32 -13.10
N GLU A 13 6.60 18.55 -13.45
CA GLU A 13 5.31 18.97 -13.99
C GLU A 13 5.04 18.41 -15.40
N GLU A 14 6.07 17.97 -16.11
CA GLU A 14 5.91 17.26 -17.38
C GLU A 14 5.51 15.80 -17.20
N ILE A 15 5.72 15.22 -16.02
CA ILE A 15 5.40 13.83 -15.68
C ILE A 15 4.09 13.77 -14.87
N VAL A 16 3.97 14.62 -13.86
CA VAL A 16 2.86 14.66 -12.90
C VAL A 16 2.11 15.97 -13.00
N ASP A 17 0.81 15.89 -13.19
CA ASP A 17 -0.12 16.99 -13.04
C ASP A 17 -0.74 16.91 -11.65
N VAL A 18 -0.18 17.68 -10.70
CA VAL A 18 -0.61 17.63 -9.29
C VAL A 18 -2.10 17.94 -9.13
N GLN A 19 -2.65 18.81 -9.98
CA GLN A 19 -4.07 19.20 -9.93
C GLN A 19 -4.99 18.08 -10.46
N ALA A 20 -4.43 17.13 -11.19
CA ALA A 20 -5.17 16.00 -11.74
C ALA A 20 -5.01 14.70 -10.91
N ILE A 21 -4.36 14.75 -9.74
CA ILE A 21 -4.29 13.60 -8.83
C ILE A 21 -5.71 13.28 -8.35
N GLY A 22 -6.09 12.00 -8.49
CA GLY A 22 -7.44 11.51 -8.20
C GLY A 22 -8.46 11.74 -9.33
N ALA A 23 -8.06 12.35 -10.45
CA ALA A 23 -8.94 12.50 -11.60
C ALA A 23 -9.22 11.14 -12.28
N PRO A 24 -10.46 10.94 -12.80
CA PRO A 24 -10.86 9.66 -13.40
C PRO A 24 -10.12 9.34 -14.70
N GLN A 25 -9.52 10.33 -15.34
CA GLN A 25 -8.77 10.16 -16.57
C GLN A 25 -7.37 10.77 -16.43
N ASN A 26 -6.39 10.10 -17.03
CA ASN A 26 -5.05 10.67 -17.11
C ASN A 26 -5.05 11.87 -18.07
N THR A 27 -4.63 13.02 -17.57
CA THR A 27 -4.55 14.26 -18.35
C THR A 27 -3.36 14.28 -19.30
N ARG A 28 -2.46 13.30 -19.20
CA ARG A 28 -1.23 13.21 -19.99
C ARG A 28 -1.16 11.92 -20.78
N SER A 29 -0.52 11.99 -21.94
CA SER A 29 -0.23 10.81 -22.74
C SER A 29 0.91 10.01 -22.12
N LEU A 30 0.62 8.79 -21.65
CA LEU A 30 1.65 7.91 -21.11
C LEU A 30 2.77 7.62 -22.13
N ASN A 31 2.43 7.47 -23.43
CA ASN A 31 3.42 7.25 -24.46
C ASN A 31 4.40 8.42 -24.61
N GLU A 32 3.92 9.67 -24.48
CA GLU A 32 4.79 10.85 -24.53
C GLU A 32 5.69 10.93 -23.29
N ILE A 33 5.15 10.64 -22.10
CA ILE A 33 5.92 10.56 -20.86
C ILE A 33 7.03 9.52 -20.98
N LEU A 34 6.73 8.32 -21.47
CA LEU A 34 7.72 7.25 -21.62
C LEU A 34 8.75 7.54 -22.71
N ALA A 35 8.36 8.25 -23.77
CA ALA A 35 9.31 8.72 -24.78
C ALA A 35 10.34 9.71 -24.18
N LYS A 36 9.88 10.62 -23.28
CA LYS A 36 10.78 11.53 -22.55
C LYS A 36 11.67 10.74 -21.58
N ALA A 37 11.13 9.78 -20.84
CA ALA A 37 11.89 8.93 -19.94
C ALA A 37 13.04 8.19 -20.64
N ASN A 38 12.79 7.71 -21.85
CA ASN A 38 13.81 7.03 -22.67
C ASN A 38 14.95 7.97 -23.14
N GLN A 39 14.73 9.28 -23.12
CA GLN A 39 15.74 10.29 -23.47
C GLN A 39 16.57 10.76 -22.28
N GLU A 40 16.22 10.36 -21.06
CA GLU A 40 16.99 10.66 -19.87
C GLU A 40 18.35 9.95 -19.89
N LYS A 41 19.38 10.65 -19.34
CA LYS A 41 20.73 10.12 -19.28
C LYS A 41 21.08 9.51 -17.92
N LEU A 42 20.05 8.95 -17.24
CA LEU A 42 20.27 8.28 -15.96
C LEU A 42 20.98 6.94 -16.13
N GLN A 43 21.81 6.60 -15.14
CA GLN A 43 22.41 5.27 -15.12
C GLN A 43 21.33 4.20 -14.90
N PRO A 44 21.43 3.03 -15.54
CA PRO A 44 20.57 1.90 -15.22
C PRO A 44 20.62 1.56 -13.74
N ALA A 45 19.48 1.18 -13.16
CA ALA A 45 19.36 0.85 -11.74
C ALA A 45 20.39 -0.19 -11.26
N SER A 46 20.73 -1.15 -12.11
CA SER A 46 21.75 -2.18 -11.84
C SER A 46 23.18 -1.62 -11.61
N LYS A 47 23.42 -0.35 -11.90
CA LYS A 47 24.69 0.36 -11.70
C LYS A 47 24.68 1.25 -10.46
N ASN A 48 23.57 1.35 -9.75
CA ASN A 48 23.52 2.10 -8.50
C ASN A 48 24.46 1.47 -7.47
N VAL A 49 25.19 2.31 -6.74
CA VAL A 49 26.10 1.87 -5.67
C VAL A 49 25.27 1.32 -4.50
N GLU A 50 24.23 2.04 -4.10
CA GLU A 50 23.23 1.58 -3.13
C GLU A 50 21.97 1.11 -3.88
N GLN A 51 21.48 -0.06 -3.51
CA GLN A 51 20.23 -0.60 -4.04
C GLN A 51 19.07 -0.12 -3.15
N ILE A 52 18.38 0.92 -3.58
CA ILE A 52 17.28 1.55 -2.83
C ILE A 52 15.94 1.10 -3.42
N LEU A 53 15.08 0.55 -2.56
CA LEU A 53 13.72 0.16 -2.89
C LEU A 53 12.74 1.20 -2.34
N VAL A 54 11.84 1.67 -3.19
CA VAL A 54 10.67 2.45 -2.79
C VAL A 54 9.42 1.59 -2.95
N ILE A 55 8.59 1.52 -1.92
CA ILE A 55 7.34 0.74 -1.92
C ILE A 55 6.16 1.70 -1.79
N GLY A 56 5.33 1.75 -2.84
CA GLY A 56 4.05 2.45 -2.84
C GLY A 56 2.92 1.46 -2.53
N ILE A 57 2.32 1.59 -1.35
CA ILE A 57 1.27 0.67 -0.89
C ILE A 57 -0.09 1.22 -1.32
N ASP A 58 -0.82 0.46 -2.12
CA ASP A 58 -2.22 0.66 -2.49
C ASP A 58 -2.56 2.11 -2.92
N ILE A 59 -1.69 2.73 -3.73
CA ILE A 59 -1.97 4.04 -4.33
C ILE A 59 -2.82 3.80 -5.58
N GLN A 60 -4.05 3.35 -5.33
CA GLN A 60 -5.05 2.99 -6.34
C GLN A 60 -6.21 4.00 -6.30
N ASN A 61 -6.94 4.13 -7.41
CA ASN A 61 -7.98 5.16 -7.53
C ASN A 61 -9.06 5.05 -6.44
N ASP A 62 -9.43 3.84 -6.00
CA ASP A 62 -10.45 3.66 -4.97
C ASP A 62 -10.02 4.12 -3.57
N PHE A 63 -8.72 4.29 -3.32
CA PHE A 63 -8.20 4.83 -2.06
C PHE A 63 -7.91 6.34 -2.11
N LEU A 64 -8.14 6.99 -3.26
CA LEU A 64 -8.06 8.47 -3.33
C LEU A 64 -9.35 9.09 -2.80
N GLU A 65 -9.34 10.41 -2.58
CA GLU A 65 -10.43 11.15 -1.94
C GLU A 65 -11.81 10.99 -2.62
N GLN A 66 -11.83 10.67 -3.94
CA GLN A 66 -13.06 10.43 -4.70
C GLN A 66 -13.34 8.95 -4.94
N GLY A 67 -12.52 8.05 -4.39
CA GLY A 67 -12.63 6.61 -4.59
C GLY A 67 -13.70 5.94 -3.74
N ALA A 68 -13.97 4.67 -4.02
CA ALA A 68 -15.01 3.90 -3.33
C ALA A 68 -14.71 3.66 -1.83
N LEU A 69 -13.44 3.62 -1.45
CA LEU A 69 -12.97 3.60 -0.06
C LEU A 69 -12.05 4.82 0.16
N ALA A 70 -12.66 5.99 0.13
CA ALA A 70 -11.95 7.27 0.14
C ALA A 70 -11.09 7.49 1.40
N VAL A 71 -9.81 7.81 1.20
CA VAL A 71 -8.89 8.22 2.25
C VAL A 71 -8.65 9.72 2.14
N GLN A 72 -9.11 10.47 3.11
CA GLN A 72 -8.96 11.93 3.13
C GLN A 72 -7.48 12.32 3.28
N GLY A 73 -6.98 13.23 2.42
CA GLY A 73 -5.57 13.64 2.37
C GLY A 73 -4.72 12.83 1.40
N SER A 74 -5.23 11.73 0.83
CA SER A 74 -4.49 10.83 -0.06
C SER A 74 -3.98 11.50 -1.35
N CYS A 75 -4.69 12.49 -1.88
CA CYS A 75 -4.23 13.26 -3.04
C CYS A 75 -2.95 14.05 -2.71
N ALA A 76 -2.93 14.72 -1.56
CA ALA A 76 -1.75 15.45 -1.10
C ALA A 76 -0.58 14.51 -0.74
N ASP A 77 -0.87 13.34 -0.18
CA ASP A 77 0.14 12.29 0.08
C ASP A 77 0.77 11.81 -1.22
N THR A 78 -0.06 11.54 -2.23
CA THR A 78 0.40 11.10 -3.56
C THR A 78 1.27 12.18 -4.24
N ALA A 79 0.90 13.45 -4.11
CA ALA A 79 1.71 14.56 -4.62
C ALA A 79 3.10 14.60 -3.95
N ARG A 80 3.16 14.53 -2.61
CA ARG A 80 4.44 14.49 -1.88
C ARG A 80 5.27 13.26 -2.23
N PHE A 81 4.63 12.11 -2.36
CA PHE A 81 5.34 10.88 -2.66
C PHE A 81 5.89 10.86 -4.10
N THR A 82 5.13 11.32 -5.08
CA THR A 82 5.62 11.44 -6.47
C THR A 82 6.75 12.47 -6.58
N GLN A 83 6.67 13.58 -5.83
CA GLN A 83 7.76 14.55 -5.74
C GLN A 83 9.02 13.92 -5.13
N PHE A 84 8.89 13.18 -4.02
CA PHE A 84 10.00 12.45 -3.40
C PHE A 84 10.67 11.48 -4.39
N ILE A 85 9.88 10.73 -5.16
CA ILE A 85 10.41 9.81 -6.18
C ILE A 85 11.17 10.59 -7.26
N TYR A 86 10.64 11.73 -7.70
CA TYR A 86 11.28 12.57 -8.71
C TYR A 86 12.61 13.14 -8.22
N ASP A 87 12.64 13.70 -7.02
CA ASP A 87 13.82 14.33 -6.43
C ASP A 87 14.97 13.33 -6.18
N ASN A 88 14.63 12.05 -6.01
CA ASN A 88 15.57 10.96 -5.76
C ASN A 88 15.68 9.96 -6.93
N MET A 89 15.23 10.36 -8.13
CA MET A 89 15.09 9.49 -9.30
C MET A 89 16.37 8.71 -9.63
N ASP A 90 17.52 9.36 -9.55
CA ASP A 90 18.84 8.79 -9.87
C ASP A 90 19.30 7.74 -8.83
N LYS A 91 18.85 7.85 -7.60
CA LYS A 91 19.22 6.99 -6.45
C LYS A 91 18.34 5.73 -6.34
N ILE A 92 17.07 5.85 -6.69
CA ILE A 92 16.12 4.74 -6.57
C ILE A 92 16.46 3.64 -7.59
N ALA A 93 16.72 2.43 -7.08
CA ALA A 93 17.02 1.27 -7.92
C ALA A 93 15.74 0.58 -8.40
N GLN A 94 14.73 0.48 -7.54
CA GLN A 94 13.48 -0.18 -7.87
C GLN A 94 12.29 0.46 -7.17
N ILE A 95 11.16 0.50 -7.85
CA ILE A 95 9.86 0.81 -7.26
C ILE A 95 9.03 -0.48 -7.23
N ALA A 96 8.51 -0.81 -6.05
CA ALA A 96 7.47 -1.82 -5.87
C ALA A 96 6.15 -1.13 -5.59
N VAL A 97 5.06 -1.67 -6.14
CA VAL A 97 3.70 -1.19 -5.90
C VAL A 97 2.84 -2.35 -5.44
N SER A 98 2.05 -2.17 -4.41
CA SER A 98 1.00 -3.12 -4.10
C SER A 98 -0.27 -2.80 -4.87
N ILE A 99 -0.98 -3.86 -5.20
CA ILE A 99 -2.26 -3.80 -5.92
C ILE A 99 -3.25 -4.63 -5.12
N ASP A 100 -4.10 -3.94 -4.37
CA ASP A 100 -5.24 -4.57 -3.74
C ASP A 100 -6.24 -4.99 -4.82
N THR A 101 -6.71 -6.23 -4.76
CA THR A 101 -7.44 -6.83 -5.87
C THR A 101 -8.55 -7.71 -5.33
N HIS A 102 -9.79 -7.25 -5.51
CA HIS A 102 -10.95 -7.88 -4.93
C HIS A 102 -11.91 -8.43 -5.98
N ASN A 103 -12.66 -9.46 -5.57
CA ASN A 103 -13.86 -9.91 -6.24
C ASN A 103 -15.09 -9.34 -5.50
N PRO A 104 -16.23 -9.17 -6.17
CA PRO A 104 -17.44 -8.70 -5.49
C PRO A 104 -17.87 -9.58 -4.32
N PHE A 105 -17.61 -10.89 -4.41
CA PHE A 105 -18.03 -11.86 -3.40
C PHE A 105 -16.84 -12.27 -2.51
N GLN A 106 -16.61 -11.50 -1.44
CA GLN A 106 -15.56 -11.73 -0.44
C GLN A 106 -16.10 -11.51 0.97
N ILE A 107 -15.48 -12.16 1.97
CA ILE A 107 -15.95 -12.23 3.36
C ILE A 107 -16.14 -10.85 4.03
N PHE A 108 -15.42 -9.84 3.58
CA PHE A 108 -15.49 -8.46 4.07
C PHE A 108 -16.43 -7.56 3.25
N HIS A 109 -17.18 -8.12 2.28
CA HIS A 109 -18.19 -7.36 1.54
C HIS A 109 -19.61 -7.58 2.06
N PRO A 110 -20.52 -6.61 1.91
CA PRO A 110 -21.88 -6.71 2.42
C PRO A 110 -22.62 -7.98 1.99
N CYS A 111 -22.47 -8.39 0.72
CA CYS A 111 -23.19 -9.53 0.14
C CYS A 111 -22.85 -10.90 0.79
N TRP A 112 -21.79 -10.99 1.61
CA TRP A 112 -21.41 -12.23 2.29
C TRP A 112 -22.26 -12.52 3.52
N TRP A 113 -22.89 -11.48 4.11
CA TRP A 113 -23.58 -11.54 5.38
C TRP A 113 -25.02 -11.04 5.27
N VAL A 114 -25.91 -11.63 6.07
CA VAL A 114 -27.31 -11.18 6.20
C VAL A 114 -27.72 -11.22 7.68
N ASP A 115 -28.69 -10.37 8.04
CA ASP A 115 -29.38 -10.45 9.32
C ASP A 115 -30.57 -11.45 9.25
N THR A 116 -31.35 -11.53 10.32
CA THR A 116 -32.55 -12.38 10.41
C THR A 116 -33.65 -12.02 9.40
N ASN A 117 -33.62 -10.82 8.82
CA ASN A 117 -34.54 -10.33 7.80
C ASN A 117 -34.03 -10.46 6.37
N GLY A 118 -32.78 -11.03 6.21
CA GLY A 118 -32.11 -11.13 4.93
C GLY A 118 -31.47 -9.82 4.45
N ILE A 119 -31.26 -8.85 5.35
CA ILE A 119 -30.65 -7.55 5.02
C ILE A 119 -29.14 -7.64 5.24
N ASN A 120 -28.36 -7.14 4.25
CA ASN A 120 -26.90 -7.11 4.34
C ASN A 120 -26.43 -6.00 5.29
N PRO A 121 -25.27 -6.18 5.98
CA PRO A 121 -24.66 -5.13 6.77
C PRO A 121 -24.20 -3.97 5.88
N THR A 122 -24.28 -2.76 6.43
CA THR A 122 -23.71 -1.57 5.77
C THR A 122 -22.18 -1.57 5.86
N PRO A 123 -21.48 -0.91 4.93
CA PRO A 123 -20.03 -0.69 5.08
C PRO A 123 -19.67 -0.11 6.45
N PHE A 124 -18.47 -0.48 6.93
CA PHE A 124 -17.92 -0.17 8.25
C PHE A 124 -18.63 -0.86 9.44
N THR A 125 -19.54 -1.80 9.18
CA THR A 125 -20.09 -2.67 10.24
C THR A 125 -19.06 -3.70 10.67
N PRO A 126 -18.69 -3.79 11.96
CA PRO A 126 -17.88 -4.90 12.45
C PRO A 126 -18.73 -6.18 12.53
N ILE A 127 -18.12 -7.32 12.21
CA ILE A 127 -18.67 -8.65 12.43
C ILE A 127 -17.79 -9.32 13.49
N THR A 128 -18.38 -9.57 14.66
CA THR A 128 -17.71 -10.19 15.80
C THR A 128 -18.21 -11.60 16.05
N LEU A 129 -17.43 -12.40 16.78
CA LEU A 129 -17.87 -13.73 17.20
C LEU A 129 -19.17 -13.65 18.03
N LYS A 130 -19.25 -12.63 18.89
CA LYS A 130 -20.47 -12.36 19.66
C LYS A 130 -21.67 -12.07 18.77
N ASP A 131 -21.52 -11.30 17.68
CA ASP A 131 -22.63 -11.05 16.74
C ASP A 131 -23.11 -12.33 16.07
N LEU A 132 -22.20 -13.30 15.81
CA LEU A 132 -22.57 -14.61 15.27
C LEU A 132 -23.27 -15.49 16.32
N ASP A 133 -22.80 -15.47 17.57
CA ASP A 133 -23.41 -16.23 18.66
C ASP A 133 -24.80 -15.71 19.02
N ASP A 134 -25.00 -14.41 18.98
CA ASP A 134 -26.29 -13.76 19.23
C ASP A 134 -27.26 -13.88 18.03
N GLY A 135 -26.83 -14.45 16.90
CA GLY A 135 -27.65 -14.60 15.70
C GLY A 135 -27.97 -13.28 15.01
N LYS A 136 -27.09 -12.28 15.12
CA LYS A 136 -27.25 -10.97 14.46
C LYS A 136 -26.83 -11.02 13.00
N TRP A 137 -25.75 -11.74 12.66
CA TRP A 137 -25.24 -11.90 11.31
C TRP A 137 -25.06 -13.36 10.95
N PHE A 138 -25.44 -13.70 9.72
CA PHE A 138 -25.30 -15.05 9.16
C PHE A 138 -24.54 -14.98 7.84
N PRO A 139 -23.48 -15.78 7.66
CA PRO A 139 -22.82 -15.85 6.36
C PRO A 139 -23.66 -16.63 5.37
N VAL A 140 -23.75 -16.16 4.14
CA VAL A 140 -24.52 -16.82 3.07
C VAL A 140 -23.73 -17.94 2.38
N VAL A 141 -22.42 -18.03 2.68
CA VAL A 141 -21.51 -19.05 2.14
C VAL A 141 -20.68 -19.65 3.25
N ASP A 142 -20.52 -20.98 3.22
CA ASP A 142 -19.70 -21.79 4.12
C ASP A 142 -19.73 -21.25 5.58
N PRO A 143 -20.83 -21.46 6.30
CA PRO A 143 -20.97 -20.92 7.66
C PRO A 143 -19.86 -21.35 8.61
N ILE A 144 -19.35 -22.57 8.44
CA ILE A 144 -18.30 -23.12 9.31
C ILE A 144 -16.99 -22.37 9.08
N ARG A 145 -16.57 -22.21 7.82
CA ARG A 145 -15.31 -21.52 7.48
C ARG A 145 -15.41 -20.02 7.78
N SER A 146 -16.55 -19.40 7.48
CA SER A 146 -16.78 -17.98 7.80
C SER A 146 -16.67 -17.71 9.30
N ARG A 147 -17.29 -18.57 10.13
CA ARG A 147 -17.18 -18.48 11.59
C ARG A 147 -15.74 -18.65 12.05
N ARG A 148 -15.04 -19.68 11.56
CA ARG A 148 -13.61 -19.93 11.91
C ARG A 148 -12.72 -18.74 11.58
N TYR A 149 -13.01 -18.04 10.49
CA TYR A 149 -12.27 -16.83 10.14
C TYR A 149 -12.44 -15.74 11.21
N VAL A 150 -13.67 -15.45 11.64
CA VAL A 150 -13.96 -14.46 12.69
C VAL A 150 -13.32 -14.88 14.02
N GLU A 151 -13.45 -16.15 14.44
CA GLU A 151 -12.78 -16.70 15.62
C GLU A 151 -11.26 -16.56 15.53
N GLY A 152 -10.69 -16.82 14.35
CA GLY A 152 -9.27 -16.71 14.09
C GLY A 152 -8.74 -15.29 14.26
N LEU A 153 -9.45 -14.29 13.78
CA LEU A 153 -9.09 -12.89 13.98
C LEU A 153 -9.04 -12.53 15.47
N GLU A 154 -10.11 -12.83 16.22
CA GLU A 154 -10.18 -12.53 17.65
C GLU A 154 -9.12 -13.28 18.46
N SER A 155 -8.93 -14.57 18.19
CA SER A 155 -7.94 -15.39 18.90
C SER A 155 -6.50 -14.93 18.68
N LYS A 156 -6.21 -14.29 17.55
CA LYS A 156 -4.90 -13.71 17.23
C LYS A 156 -4.75 -12.25 17.67
N GLY A 157 -5.77 -11.66 18.31
CA GLY A 157 -5.78 -10.25 18.69
C GLY A 157 -5.70 -9.31 17.49
N LYS A 158 -6.23 -9.76 16.34
CA LYS A 158 -6.35 -8.95 15.14
C LYS A 158 -7.54 -7.99 15.25
N LYS A 159 -7.65 -7.05 14.30
CA LYS A 159 -8.86 -6.25 14.14
C LYS A 159 -10.04 -7.17 13.85
N ASN A 160 -11.22 -6.83 14.37
CA ASN A 160 -12.44 -7.52 13.98
C ASN A 160 -12.65 -7.44 12.48
N LEU A 161 -13.33 -8.44 11.91
CA LEU A 161 -13.76 -8.36 10.53
C LEU A 161 -14.61 -7.10 10.35
N LEU A 162 -14.20 -6.23 9.44
CA LEU A 162 -14.91 -5.01 9.10
C LEU A 162 -15.51 -5.15 7.70
N ILE A 163 -16.76 -4.80 7.56
CA ILE A 163 -17.42 -4.79 6.25
C ILE A 163 -16.97 -3.53 5.50
N TRP A 164 -16.39 -3.72 4.32
CA TRP A 164 -15.93 -2.65 3.46
C TRP A 164 -16.92 -2.33 2.34
N PRO A 165 -16.95 -1.10 1.83
CA PRO A 165 -17.58 -0.83 0.55
C PRO A 165 -16.91 -1.66 -0.54
N TYR A 166 -17.61 -1.92 -1.65
CA TYR A 166 -16.97 -2.55 -2.81
C TYR A 166 -15.91 -1.63 -3.37
N HIS A 167 -14.66 -2.05 -3.29
CA HIS A 167 -13.51 -1.27 -3.73
C HIS A 167 -12.46 -2.17 -4.40
N CYS A 168 -11.60 -1.60 -5.19
CA CYS A 168 -10.50 -2.30 -5.90
C CYS A 168 -10.95 -3.58 -6.60
N LEU A 169 -12.18 -3.58 -7.13
CA LEU A 169 -12.71 -4.74 -7.87
C LEU A 169 -11.90 -4.96 -9.14
N GLN A 170 -11.47 -6.19 -9.35
CA GLN A 170 -10.61 -6.57 -10.47
C GLN A 170 -11.17 -6.11 -11.81
N GLY A 171 -10.34 -5.43 -12.61
CA GLY A 171 -10.69 -4.94 -13.94
C GLY A 171 -11.43 -3.60 -13.96
N THR A 172 -11.70 -2.99 -12.80
CA THR A 172 -12.29 -1.65 -12.73
C THR A 172 -11.22 -0.55 -12.70
N HIS A 173 -11.63 0.69 -12.98
CA HIS A 173 -10.78 1.86 -12.81
C HIS A 173 -10.30 2.02 -11.36
N GLY A 174 -11.17 1.71 -10.39
CA GLY A 174 -10.83 1.79 -8.97
C GLY A 174 -9.64 0.94 -8.55
N ALA A 175 -9.51 -0.25 -9.15
CA ALA A 175 -8.40 -1.17 -8.89
C ALA A 175 -7.08 -0.77 -9.58
N ALA A 176 -7.09 0.17 -10.52
CA ALA A 176 -5.87 0.65 -11.18
C ALA A 176 -5.08 1.59 -10.25
N LEU A 177 -3.75 1.66 -10.47
CA LEU A 177 -2.94 2.69 -9.84
C LEU A 177 -3.49 4.08 -10.21
N GLU A 178 -3.39 5.02 -9.27
CA GLU A 178 -3.70 6.42 -9.54
C GLU A 178 -2.85 6.93 -10.72
N ASN A 179 -3.47 7.70 -11.60
CA ASN A 179 -2.91 8.05 -12.90
C ASN A 179 -1.56 8.77 -12.83
N GLN A 180 -1.43 9.76 -11.94
CA GLN A 180 -0.22 10.58 -11.84
C GLN A 180 0.89 9.81 -11.11
N PHE A 181 0.54 8.98 -10.13
CA PHE A 181 1.46 8.05 -9.51
C PHE A 181 1.96 7.01 -10.53
N ALA A 182 1.07 6.44 -11.35
CA ALA A 182 1.43 5.51 -12.42
C ALA A 182 2.38 6.16 -13.43
N ASN A 183 2.14 7.42 -13.82
CA ASN A 183 3.04 8.18 -14.70
C ASN A 183 4.45 8.23 -14.11
N MET A 184 4.60 8.58 -12.83
CA MET A 184 5.90 8.68 -12.15
C MET A 184 6.59 7.31 -12.05
N VAL A 185 5.86 6.27 -11.65
CA VAL A 185 6.39 4.90 -11.51
C VAL A 185 6.90 4.37 -12.86
N TYR A 186 6.13 4.55 -13.92
CA TYR A 186 6.52 4.08 -15.25
C TYR A 186 7.61 4.93 -15.87
N PHE A 187 7.62 6.24 -15.63
CA PHE A 187 8.73 7.10 -16.01
C PHE A 187 10.04 6.61 -15.39
N HIS A 188 10.04 6.37 -14.06
CA HIS A 188 11.20 5.81 -13.38
C HIS A 188 11.65 4.48 -13.99
N SER A 189 10.70 3.57 -14.23
CA SER A 189 11.00 2.25 -14.81
C SER A 189 11.76 2.34 -16.11
N VAL A 190 11.33 3.22 -17.03
CA VAL A 190 11.96 3.40 -18.35
C VAL A 190 13.29 4.17 -18.22
N ALA A 191 13.32 5.27 -17.46
CA ALA A 191 14.52 6.10 -17.28
C ALA A 191 15.67 5.34 -16.60
N LYS A 192 15.35 4.49 -15.62
CA LYS A 192 16.31 3.68 -14.85
C LYS A 192 16.52 2.28 -15.41
N LYS A 193 15.82 1.90 -16.50
CA LYS A 193 15.91 0.58 -17.13
C LYS A 193 15.69 -0.57 -16.13
N THR A 194 14.64 -0.46 -15.34
CA THR A 194 14.26 -1.42 -14.28
C THR A 194 12.78 -1.74 -14.35
N MET A 195 12.38 -2.95 -13.97
CA MET A 195 10.97 -3.33 -13.94
C MET A 195 10.27 -2.83 -12.69
N VAL A 196 9.01 -2.44 -12.83
CA VAL A 196 8.14 -2.21 -11.67
C VAL A 196 7.81 -3.57 -11.03
N ASN A 197 8.05 -3.71 -9.75
CA ASN A 197 7.67 -4.91 -9.01
C ASN A 197 6.23 -4.76 -8.49
N ARG A 198 5.31 -5.59 -9.00
CA ARG A 198 3.90 -5.59 -8.56
C ARG A 198 3.67 -6.68 -7.53
N ILE A 199 3.08 -6.31 -6.40
CA ILE A 199 2.70 -7.20 -5.30
C ILE A 199 1.16 -7.20 -5.26
N VAL A 200 0.55 -8.24 -5.82
CA VAL A 200 -0.92 -8.41 -5.80
C VAL A 200 -1.33 -9.03 -4.48
N LYS A 201 -2.35 -8.47 -3.83
CA LYS A 201 -2.92 -8.97 -2.58
C LYS A 201 -4.45 -8.94 -2.60
N GLY A 202 -5.10 -9.51 -1.58
CA GLY A 202 -6.55 -9.41 -1.38
C GLY A 202 -7.39 -10.32 -2.29
N THR A 203 -6.82 -11.34 -2.91
CA THR A 203 -7.53 -12.19 -3.89
C THR A 203 -8.30 -13.37 -3.26
N ASP A 204 -8.01 -13.75 -2.01
CA ASP A 204 -8.74 -14.84 -1.33
C ASP A 204 -10.11 -14.33 -0.87
N CYS A 205 -11.18 -15.02 -1.27
CA CYS A 205 -12.53 -14.64 -0.89
C CYS A 205 -12.87 -14.88 0.60
N PHE A 206 -12.12 -15.70 1.29
CA PHE A 206 -12.33 -16.03 2.71
C PHE A 206 -11.41 -15.29 3.67
N SER A 207 -10.58 -14.37 3.19
CA SER A 207 -9.65 -13.66 4.05
C SER A 207 -9.44 -12.23 3.60
N GLU A 208 -9.41 -11.32 4.54
CA GLU A 208 -8.86 -9.98 4.36
C GLU A 208 -7.34 -10.03 4.37
N MET A 209 -6.70 -9.21 3.56
CA MET A 209 -5.25 -9.10 3.49
C MET A 209 -4.83 -7.63 3.44
N TYR A 210 -4.74 -6.99 4.60
CA TYR A 210 -4.22 -5.62 4.67
C TYR A 210 -2.72 -5.58 4.33
N GLY A 211 -1.94 -6.41 4.99
CA GLY A 211 -0.49 -6.44 4.80
C GLY A 211 -0.04 -7.12 3.50
N LEU A 212 1.16 -6.75 3.01
CA LEU A 212 1.73 -7.29 1.77
C LEU A 212 2.17 -8.75 1.85
N PHE A 213 2.37 -9.27 3.06
CA PHE A 213 3.10 -10.53 3.23
C PHE A 213 2.25 -11.67 3.75
N ALA A 214 1.18 -11.38 4.47
CA ALA A 214 0.28 -12.39 5.04
C ALA A 214 -1.15 -11.84 5.17
N PRO A 215 -2.17 -12.70 4.98
CA PRO A 215 -3.55 -12.36 5.29
C PRO A 215 -3.73 -12.12 6.81
N GLU A 216 -4.84 -11.47 7.19
CA GLU A 216 -5.11 -11.18 8.60
C GLU A 216 -5.29 -12.46 9.41
N PHE A 217 -5.89 -13.47 8.81
CA PHE A 217 -5.94 -14.82 9.35
C PHE A 217 -5.91 -15.85 8.20
N ASP A 218 -5.09 -16.85 8.37
CA ASP A 218 -5.05 -18.07 7.54
C ASP A 218 -4.73 -19.27 8.42
N GLU A 219 -5.54 -20.35 8.28
CA GLU A 219 -5.37 -21.56 9.07
C GLU A 219 -4.02 -22.24 8.81
N LYS A 220 -3.47 -22.09 7.61
CA LYS A 220 -2.19 -22.68 7.19
C LYS A 220 -0.98 -21.81 7.52
N GLY A 221 -1.23 -20.57 8.00
CA GLY A 221 -0.17 -19.62 8.34
C GLY A 221 0.62 -19.13 7.12
N PHE A 222 -0.06 -18.83 6.01
CA PHE A 222 0.59 -18.36 4.79
C PHE A 222 1.39 -17.08 5.04
N ILE A 223 2.63 -17.06 4.57
CA ILE A 223 3.49 -15.86 4.52
C ILE A 223 4.20 -15.84 3.18
N ASN A 224 4.20 -14.70 2.49
CA ASN A 224 4.92 -14.49 1.24
C ASN A 224 6.42 -14.29 1.48
N LEU A 225 7.11 -15.38 1.75
CA LEU A 225 8.55 -15.39 2.04
C LEU A 225 9.40 -14.90 0.87
N ASP A 226 8.94 -15.11 -0.36
CA ASP A 226 9.67 -14.69 -1.56
C ASP A 226 9.77 -13.16 -1.63
N VAL A 227 8.66 -12.47 -1.38
CA VAL A 227 8.64 -10.99 -1.35
C VAL A 227 9.45 -10.46 -0.17
N LEU A 228 9.29 -11.01 1.04
CA LEU A 228 10.06 -10.62 2.22
C LEU A 228 11.57 -10.74 1.99
N ASN A 229 12.00 -11.89 1.45
CA ASN A 229 13.43 -12.15 1.20
C ASN A 229 13.99 -11.27 0.07
N LYS A 230 13.19 -10.91 -0.93
CA LYS A 230 13.60 -9.98 -1.99
C LYS A 230 13.80 -8.58 -1.45
N ILE A 231 12.85 -8.07 -0.64
CA ILE A 231 12.92 -6.75 -0.01
C ILE A 231 14.15 -6.64 0.90
N ALA A 232 14.46 -7.68 1.66
CA ALA A 232 15.59 -7.70 2.59
C ALA A 232 16.97 -7.51 1.92
N LYS A 233 17.08 -7.70 0.59
CA LYS A 233 18.34 -7.55 -0.15
C LYS A 233 18.72 -6.10 -0.43
N PHE A 234 17.79 -5.17 -0.32
CA PHE A 234 18.03 -3.76 -0.58
C PHE A 234 18.80 -3.09 0.56
N ASP A 235 19.53 -2.03 0.22
CA ASP A 235 20.33 -1.25 1.19
C ASP A 235 19.47 -0.24 1.95
N LYS A 236 18.44 0.30 1.31
CA LYS A 236 17.40 1.11 1.93
C LYS A 236 16.02 0.69 1.41
N ILE A 237 15.02 0.75 2.27
CA ILE A 237 13.63 0.42 1.97
C ILE A 237 12.78 1.59 2.42
N VAL A 238 12.15 2.30 1.49
CA VAL A 238 11.31 3.45 1.75
C VAL A 238 9.85 3.06 1.50
N ILE A 239 8.98 3.33 2.46
CA ILE A 239 7.57 2.89 2.43
C ILE A 239 6.64 4.09 2.60
N ALA A 240 5.64 4.17 1.73
CA ALA A 240 4.53 5.12 1.79
C ALA A 240 3.28 4.54 1.12
N GLY A 241 2.14 5.22 1.20
CA GLY A 241 0.89 4.84 0.53
C GLY A 241 -0.34 4.88 1.42
N GLN A 242 -1.38 4.09 1.07
CA GLN A 242 -2.69 4.11 1.73
C GLN A 242 -3.07 2.73 2.28
N ALA A 243 -3.79 2.60 3.39
CA ALA A 243 -3.96 3.66 4.40
C ALA A 243 -3.05 3.40 5.59
N SER A 244 -2.66 4.48 6.27
CA SER A 244 -1.68 4.44 7.38
C SER A 244 -2.12 3.62 8.58
N ASP A 245 -3.40 3.37 8.75
CA ASP A 245 -3.99 2.60 9.86
C ASP A 245 -4.39 1.16 9.47
N PHE A 246 -4.28 0.80 8.20
CA PHE A 246 -4.56 -0.54 7.66
C PHE A 246 -3.40 -1.09 6.82
N CYS A 247 -3.45 -0.95 5.49
CA CYS A 247 -2.51 -1.65 4.60
C CYS A 247 -1.06 -1.24 4.83
N VAL A 248 -0.78 0.05 5.02
CA VAL A 248 0.57 0.53 5.30
C VAL A 248 1.07 0.01 6.64
N TYR A 249 0.25 0.17 7.69
CA TYR A 249 0.64 -0.27 9.04
C TYR A 249 0.89 -1.77 9.12
N GLU A 250 -0.05 -2.60 8.62
CA GLU A 250 0.09 -4.06 8.69
C GLU A 250 1.26 -4.54 7.83
N SER A 251 1.51 -3.94 6.66
CA SER A 251 2.68 -4.27 5.84
C SER A 251 3.99 -3.98 6.57
N ILE A 252 4.10 -2.80 7.17
CA ILE A 252 5.28 -2.42 7.95
C ILE A 252 5.44 -3.37 9.13
N LYS A 253 4.38 -3.60 9.91
CA LYS A 253 4.40 -4.47 11.08
C LYS A 253 4.83 -5.90 10.72
N GLN A 254 4.25 -6.49 9.66
CA GLN A 254 4.62 -7.82 9.19
C GLN A 254 6.11 -7.89 8.78
N LEU A 255 6.61 -6.88 8.05
CA LEU A 255 8.04 -6.80 7.67
C LEU A 255 8.94 -6.75 8.90
N LEU A 256 8.60 -5.88 9.86
CA LEU A 256 9.41 -5.67 11.06
C LEU A 256 9.37 -6.88 11.99
N GLU A 257 8.20 -7.48 12.21
CA GLU A 257 8.05 -8.69 13.02
C GLU A 257 8.83 -9.87 12.43
N PHE A 258 8.73 -10.07 11.12
CA PHE A 258 9.47 -11.14 10.45
C PHE A 258 10.99 -10.98 10.60
N HIS A 259 11.48 -9.75 10.53
CA HIS A 259 12.92 -9.45 10.62
C HIS A 259 13.37 -8.95 12.00
N LYS A 260 12.58 -9.13 13.07
CA LYS A 260 12.88 -8.58 14.41
C LYS A 260 14.23 -9.03 14.98
N SER A 261 14.72 -10.19 14.58
CA SER A 261 16.05 -10.69 14.96
C SER A 261 17.20 -10.09 14.14
N ASN A 262 16.91 -9.24 13.14
CA ASN A 262 17.90 -8.61 12.27
C ASN A 262 17.93 -7.08 12.41
N PRO A 263 18.54 -6.51 13.45
CA PRO A 263 18.56 -5.06 13.67
C PRO A 263 19.22 -4.26 12.55
N LYS A 264 20.11 -4.88 11.76
CA LYS A 264 20.75 -4.21 10.61
C LYS A 264 19.73 -3.94 9.52
N LEU A 265 18.81 -4.86 9.28
CA LEU A 265 17.74 -4.69 8.31
C LEU A 265 16.73 -3.64 8.79
N LEU A 266 16.33 -3.69 10.07
CA LEU A 266 15.35 -2.76 10.62
C LEU A 266 15.79 -1.29 10.45
N LYS A 267 17.10 -1.02 10.61
CA LYS A 267 17.67 0.33 10.40
C LYS A 267 17.66 0.81 8.95
N LYS A 268 17.43 -0.09 7.99
CA LYS A 268 17.32 0.25 6.56
C LYS A 268 15.90 0.67 6.16
N VAL A 269 14.91 0.51 7.06
CA VAL A 269 13.50 0.82 6.79
C VAL A 269 13.22 2.28 7.14
N TYR A 270 12.70 3.00 6.16
CA TYR A 270 12.27 4.39 6.24
C TYR A 270 10.79 4.48 5.91
N ILE A 271 10.02 5.15 6.75
CA ILE A 271 8.58 5.33 6.62
C ILE A 271 8.34 6.82 6.40
N LEU A 272 7.76 7.20 5.27
CA LEU A 272 7.43 8.59 4.97
C LEU A 272 6.09 8.96 5.60
N GLU A 273 6.12 9.51 6.80
CA GLU A 273 4.92 9.76 7.62
C GLU A 273 3.96 10.79 7.01
N ASP A 274 4.46 11.67 6.16
CA ASP A 274 3.71 12.69 5.45
C ASP A 274 3.18 12.27 4.07
N CYS A 275 3.45 11.01 3.66
CA CYS A 275 2.98 10.44 2.40
C CYS A 275 1.96 9.30 2.63
N MET A 276 1.16 9.41 3.69
CA MET A 276 0.12 8.44 4.04
C MET A 276 -0.92 9.04 4.98
N SER A 277 -2.18 8.78 4.72
CA SER A 277 -3.33 9.22 5.53
C SER A 277 -4.09 8.01 6.09
N SER A 278 -4.97 8.26 7.06
CA SER A 278 -5.76 7.22 7.74
C SER A 278 -7.20 7.20 7.25
N VAL A 279 -7.82 6.01 7.26
CA VAL A 279 -9.27 5.85 7.07
C VAL A 279 -10.02 6.21 8.35
N MET A 280 -9.56 5.72 9.49
CA MET A 280 -10.27 5.77 10.78
C MET A 280 -9.47 6.45 11.90
N ASP A 281 -8.13 6.31 11.92
CA ASP A 281 -7.32 6.88 13.00
C ASP A 281 -7.29 8.41 12.93
N THR A 282 -7.40 9.06 14.10
CA THR A 282 -7.06 10.48 14.22
C THR A 282 -5.54 10.68 14.07
N PRO A 283 -5.08 11.93 13.83
CA PRO A 283 -3.64 12.21 13.78
C PRO A 283 -2.89 11.78 15.04
N GLU A 284 -3.51 11.90 16.21
CA GLU A 284 -2.93 11.49 17.49
C GLU A 284 -2.80 9.96 17.58
N GLN A 285 -3.84 9.22 17.18
CA GLN A 285 -3.82 7.75 17.16
C GLN A 285 -2.78 7.23 16.17
N LYS A 286 -2.72 7.80 14.96
CA LYS A 286 -1.66 7.52 13.99
C LYS A 286 -0.28 7.73 14.62
N LYS A 287 -0.06 8.90 15.24
CA LYS A 287 1.22 9.22 15.87
C LYS A 287 1.61 8.20 16.94
N ILE A 288 0.71 7.86 17.87
CA ILE A 288 0.97 6.86 18.92
C ILE A 288 1.38 5.53 18.29
N ARG A 289 0.63 5.05 17.32
CA ARG A 289 0.87 3.78 16.62
C ARG A 289 2.26 3.71 15.96
N TYR A 290 2.67 4.79 15.30
CA TYR A 290 3.97 4.84 14.62
C TYR A 290 5.13 5.09 15.59
N ASP A 291 4.93 5.86 16.67
CA ASP A 291 5.90 6.02 17.74
C ASP A 291 6.20 4.68 18.43
N GLU A 292 5.20 3.81 18.60
CA GLU A 292 5.39 2.45 19.10
C GLU A 292 6.27 1.61 18.17
N LEU A 293 6.01 1.63 16.86
CA LEU A 293 6.87 0.93 15.88
C LEU A 293 8.32 1.44 15.98
N LYS A 294 8.51 2.76 16.04
CA LYS A 294 9.83 3.36 16.20
C LYS A 294 10.52 2.94 17.49
N LYS A 295 9.76 2.90 18.59
CA LYS A 295 10.28 2.49 19.91
C LYS A 295 10.70 1.03 19.94
N ILE A 296 9.88 0.13 19.38
CA ILE A 296 10.10 -1.33 19.42
C ILE A 296 11.20 -1.74 18.42
N TYR A 297 11.10 -1.29 17.17
CA TYR A 297 11.93 -1.80 16.07
C TYR A 297 13.09 -0.89 15.67
N LYS A 298 13.14 0.34 16.20
CA LYS A 298 14.18 1.35 15.89
C LYS A 298 14.24 1.71 14.40
N VAL A 299 13.09 1.69 13.73
CA VAL A 299 12.94 2.12 12.33
C VAL A 299 12.97 3.63 12.19
N ASN A 300 13.19 4.12 10.98
CA ASN A 300 13.22 5.55 10.68
C ASN A 300 11.81 6.00 10.25
N ILE A 301 11.22 6.94 10.98
CA ILE A 301 9.98 7.61 10.60
C ILE A 301 10.37 9.06 10.33
N VAL A 302 10.17 9.50 9.10
CA VAL A 302 10.68 10.77 8.59
C VAL A 302 9.67 11.40 7.62
N LYS A 303 9.79 12.70 7.40
CA LYS A 303 9.06 13.35 6.31
C LYS A 303 9.79 13.15 4.98
N SER A 304 9.05 13.20 3.90
CA SER A 304 9.59 13.07 2.55
C SER A 304 10.64 14.13 2.24
N THR A 305 10.49 15.34 2.79
CA THR A 305 11.43 16.46 2.64
C THR A 305 12.72 16.32 3.46
N ASP A 306 12.71 15.49 4.49
CA ASP A 306 13.83 15.35 5.43
C ASP A 306 14.74 14.16 5.07
N LEU A 307 14.29 13.30 4.15
CA LEU A 307 15.04 12.13 3.69
C LEU A 307 15.75 12.42 2.36
N VAL A 308 17.06 12.51 2.41
CA VAL A 308 17.92 12.54 1.22
C VAL A 308 18.51 11.14 1.03
N LEU A 309 18.27 10.53 -0.14
CA LEU A 309 18.76 9.19 -0.50
C LEU A 309 20.19 9.21 -1.03
#